data_0f18129a9830e660e5f74ecbe06371db
#
_entry.id   0f18129a9830e660e5f74ecbe06371db
#
_cell.length_a   1.000
_cell.length_b   1.000
_cell.length_c   1.000
_cell.angle_alpha   90.00
_cell.angle_beta   90.00
_cell.angle_gamma   90.00
#
_symmetry.space_group_name_H-M   'P 1'
#
loop_
_entity.id
_entity.type
_entity.pdbx_description
1 polymer ?
#
loop_
_entity_poly.entity_id
_entity_poly.type
_entity_poly.pdbx_seq_one_letter_code
_entity_poly.pdbx_strand_id
1 'polypeptide(L)'
;SMAMGEPTPSSDYDLLIIGDGINPERHRRGDEIILLKQCLPSLPFDILLFTPQEVTSNFKNHNPLFLDIAEDGIIILDKNNFIKTLIRETRNYTRTNGINRVGGAWRFPVKQGVATYLSNVSNKDFALSMLKDGERDFLIGKKLIEENFYDKSVYHFQQSVEKCIKAVLISIGIFQKTHFVGQVLKKSLSERDIPEPWTEKLLKIASISDGIEPEVSLSRYPGIIDDNLWLPYEEYQKIDAENAGEKAEETMLVTKDF
;
A
#
# COMPACT_ATOMS: atom_id res chain seq x y z
N SER A 1 10.94 10.44 -1.53
CA SER A 1 11.78 11.17 -0.58
C SER A 1 12.63 12.24 -1.25
N MET A 2 13.25 11.97 -2.39
CA MET A 2 14.10 12.96 -3.12
C MET A 2 13.32 14.21 -3.55
N ALA A 3 12.11 14.08 -4.08
CA ALA A 3 11.28 15.21 -4.49
C ALA A 3 10.81 16.08 -3.32
N MET A 4 10.72 15.53 -2.13
CA MET A 4 10.31 16.25 -0.91
C MET A 4 11.48 16.95 -0.19
N GLY A 5 12.71 16.83 -0.71
CA GLY A 5 13.87 17.52 -0.14
C GLY A 5 14.47 16.91 1.14
N GLU A 6 14.04 15.71 1.51
CA GLU A 6 14.55 14.97 2.69
C GLU A 6 15.16 13.61 2.27
N PRO A 7 16.19 13.59 1.41
CA PRO A 7 16.81 12.35 0.98
C PRO A 7 17.64 11.72 2.10
N THR A 8 17.52 10.40 2.26
CA THR A 8 18.48 9.60 3.02
C THR A 8 19.52 9.02 2.06
N PRO A 9 20.69 8.54 2.56
CA PRO A 9 21.71 7.92 1.69
C PRO A 9 21.20 6.71 0.89
N SER A 10 20.08 6.09 1.32
CA SER A 10 19.44 4.95 0.66
C SER A 10 18.16 5.31 -0.10
N SER A 11 17.88 6.61 -0.32
CA SER A 11 16.67 7.04 -1.03
C SER A 11 16.79 6.78 -2.53
N ASP A 12 15.80 6.09 -3.09
CA ASP A 12 15.66 5.88 -4.53
C ASP A 12 15.00 7.09 -5.21
N TYR A 13 15.27 7.23 -6.50
CA TYR A 13 14.58 8.18 -7.36
C TYR A 13 13.36 7.51 -8.00
N ASP A 14 12.15 7.84 -7.56
CA ASP A 14 10.92 7.43 -8.24
C ASP A 14 10.78 8.24 -9.55
N LEU A 15 10.86 7.57 -10.68
CA LEU A 15 10.80 8.19 -12.00
C LEU A 15 9.56 7.72 -12.76
N LEU A 16 8.60 8.63 -12.97
CA LEU A 16 7.44 8.37 -13.84
C LEU A 16 7.85 8.62 -15.29
N ILE A 17 7.83 7.57 -16.10
CA ILE A 17 8.04 7.63 -17.55
C ILE A 17 6.73 7.31 -18.26
N ILE A 18 6.40 8.12 -19.24
CA ILE A 18 5.18 7.98 -20.03
C ILE A 18 5.56 7.73 -21.48
N GLY A 19 5.18 6.59 -22.01
CA GLY A 19 5.52 6.16 -23.36
C GLY A 19 4.36 5.56 -24.11
N ASP A 20 4.32 5.81 -25.42
CA ASP A 20 3.45 5.12 -26.35
C ASP A 20 4.12 3.86 -26.88
N GLY A 21 3.33 2.86 -27.30
CA GLY A 21 3.82 1.65 -27.93
C GLY A 21 4.50 0.65 -26.97
N ILE A 22 4.40 0.86 -25.65
CA ILE A 22 4.86 -0.10 -24.65
C ILE A 22 3.86 -1.24 -24.47
N ASN A 23 4.29 -2.34 -23.85
CA ASN A 23 3.41 -3.48 -23.61
C ASN A 23 2.12 -3.06 -22.90
N PRO A 24 0.92 -3.40 -23.42
CA PRO A 24 -0.35 -3.03 -22.80
C PRO A 24 -0.53 -3.65 -21.41
N GLU A 25 0.04 -4.83 -21.17
CA GLU A 25 -0.01 -5.50 -19.89
C GLU A 25 1.12 -5.02 -18.98
N ARG A 26 0.77 -4.22 -18.00
CA ARG A 26 1.71 -3.54 -17.11
C ARG A 26 2.75 -4.45 -16.46
N HIS A 27 2.35 -5.65 -16.04
CA HIS A 27 3.25 -6.62 -15.40
C HIS A 27 4.23 -7.30 -16.38
N ARG A 28 4.13 -7.04 -17.70
CA ARG A 28 5.01 -7.58 -18.75
C ARG A 28 5.98 -6.53 -19.32
N ARG A 29 6.13 -5.38 -18.69
CA ARG A 29 7.03 -4.29 -19.13
C ARG A 29 8.46 -4.42 -18.63
N GLY A 30 8.86 -5.61 -18.19
CA GLY A 30 10.21 -5.84 -17.64
C GLY A 30 11.32 -5.49 -18.63
N ASP A 31 11.18 -5.88 -19.89
CA ASP A 31 12.20 -5.65 -20.93
C ASP A 31 12.34 -4.16 -21.27
N GLU A 32 11.21 -3.43 -21.36
CA GLU A 32 11.22 -1.98 -21.59
C GLU A 32 11.86 -1.24 -20.40
N ILE A 33 11.60 -1.67 -19.17
CA ILE A 33 12.22 -1.09 -17.98
C ILE A 33 13.73 -1.35 -17.97
N ILE A 34 14.18 -2.55 -18.36
CA ILE A 34 15.60 -2.87 -18.49
C ILE A 34 16.28 -1.94 -19.50
N LEU A 35 15.68 -1.76 -20.69
CA LEU A 35 16.20 -0.86 -21.71
C LEU A 35 16.29 0.58 -21.21
N LEU A 36 15.27 1.06 -20.51
CA LEU A 36 15.29 2.40 -19.93
C LEU A 36 16.39 2.55 -18.87
N LYS A 37 16.58 1.56 -18.00
CA LYS A 37 17.66 1.58 -16.99
C LYS A 37 19.04 1.60 -17.62
N GLN A 38 19.25 0.97 -18.77
CA GLN A 38 20.52 1.02 -19.52
C GLN A 38 20.84 2.41 -20.08
N CYS A 39 19.81 3.23 -20.34
CA CYS A 39 19.96 4.59 -20.85
C CYS A 39 20.13 5.63 -19.72
N LEU A 40 19.90 5.25 -18.46
CA LEU A 40 20.01 6.16 -17.32
C LEU A 40 21.39 6.03 -16.65
N PRO A 41 21.87 7.07 -15.94
CA PRO A 41 23.08 6.96 -15.13
C PRO A 41 22.92 5.86 -14.06
N SER A 42 24.04 5.39 -13.50
CA SER A 42 24.07 4.37 -12.44
C SER A 42 23.55 4.93 -11.09
N LEU A 43 22.31 5.40 -11.07
CA LEU A 43 21.60 5.88 -9.90
C LEU A 43 20.45 4.89 -9.56
N PRO A 44 20.04 4.81 -8.30
CA PRO A 44 18.96 3.95 -7.87
C PRO A 44 17.59 4.50 -8.32
N PHE A 45 17.22 4.23 -9.59
CA PHE A 45 15.91 4.59 -10.11
C PHE A 45 14.88 3.47 -9.91
N ASP A 46 13.75 3.82 -9.32
CA ASP A 46 12.52 3.04 -9.42
C ASP A 46 11.65 3.60 -10.56
N ILE A 47 11.51 2.82 -11.64
CA ILE A 47 10.86 3.26 -12.87
C ILE A 47 9.37 2.86 -12.85
N LEU A 48 8.53 3.87 -12.87
CA LEU A 48 7.09 3.75 -13.04
C LEU A 48 6.75 4.02 -14.51
N LEU A 49 6.68 2.95 -15.32
CA LEU A 49 6.42 3.04 -16.77
C LEU A 49 4.92 2.91 -17.06
N PHE A 50 4.33 3.93 -17.66
CA PHE A 50 2.90 4.02 -17.96
C PHE A 50 2.62 4.50 -19.38
N THR A 51 1.47 4.09 -19.93
CA THR A 51 0.92 4.71 -21.13
C THR A 51 0.23 6.04 -20.79
N PRO A 52 0.03 6.95 -21.77
CA PRO A 52 -0.73 8.19 -21.56
C PRO A 52 -2.14 7.94 -21.04
N GLN A 53 -2.80 6.87 -21.49
CA GLN A 53 -4.14 6.49 -21.07
C GLN A 53 -4.16 6.05 -19.62
N GLU A 54 -3.20 5.23 -19.18
CA GLU A 54 -3.08 4.81 -17.78
C GLU A 54 -2.80 6.01 -16.87
N VAL A 55 -1.91 6.91 -17.27
CA VAL A 55 -1.62 8.13 -16.51
C VAL A 55 -2.88 8.99 -16.38
N THR A 56 -3.57 9.23 -17.47
CA THR A 56 -4.83 9.99 -17.46
C THR A 56 -5.87 9.34 -16.54
N SER A 57 -6.03 8.01 -16.63
CA SER A 57 -6.95 7.27 -15.79
C SER A 57 -6.59 7.37 -14.29
N ASN A 58 -5.32 7.20 -13.94
CA ASN A 58 -4.87 7.28 -12.55
C ASN A 58 -5.05 8.68 -11.95
N PHE A 59 -4.75 9.74 -12.69
CA PHE A 59 -5.02 11.11 -12.24
C PHE A 59 -6.52 11.35 -12.06
N LYS A 60 -7.35 10.97 -13.03
CA LYS A 60 -8.81 11.13 -12.95
C LYS A 60 -9.46 10.30 -11.84
N ASN A 61 -8.91 9.15 -11.51
CA ASN A 61 -9.38 8.31 -10.40
C ASN A 61 -8.71 8.69 -9.07
N HIS A 62 -7.95 9.77 -9.00
CA HIS A 62 -7.32 10.30 -7.78
C HIS A 62 -6.56 9.20 -7.01
N ASN A 63 -5.86 8.33 -7.76
CA ASN A 63 -5.01 7.29 -7.16
C ASN A 63 -4.00 7.97 -6.21
N PRO A 64 -3.84 7.52 -4.96
CA PRO A 64 -2.97 8.16 -3.97
C PRO A 64 -1.54 8.41 -4.44
N LEU A 65 -0.93 7.50 -5.21
CA LEU A 65 0.37 7.72 -5.83
C LEU A 65 0.35 8.93 -6.78
N PHE A 66 -0.72 9.10 -7.56
CA PHE A 66 -0.85 10.20 -8.49
C PHE A 66 -1.27 11.52 -7.82
N LEU A 67 -1.87 11.44 -6.63
CA LEU A 67 -2.03 12.60 -5.76
C LEU A 67 -0.68 13.07 -5.21
N ASP A 68 0.21 12.14 -4.80
CA ASP A 68 1.59 12.47 -4.39
C ASP A 68 2.37 13.09 -5.54
N ILE A 69 2.27 12.54 -6.76
CA ILE A 69 2.89 13.11 -7.96
C ILE A 69 2.33 14.51 -8.24
N ALA A 70 1.03 14.70 -8.07
CA ALA A 70 0.43 16.03 -8.28
C ALA A 70 0.94 17.05 -7.27
N GLU A 71 1.17 16.68 -6.01
CA GLU A 71 1.59 17.59 -4.95
C GLU A 71 3.10 17.88 -5.00
N ASP A 72 3.92 16.81 -5.05
CA ASP A 72 5.38 16.89 -4.85
C ASP A 72 6.19 16.64 -6.13
N GLY A 73 5.56 16.18 -7.22
CA GLY A 73 6.26 15.77 -8.42
C GLY A 73 6.99 16.90 -9.12
N ILE A 74 8.24 16.64 -9.52
CA ILE A 74 9.08 17.55 -10.31
C ILE A 74 8.99 17.12 -11.78
N ILE A 75 8.52 18.02 -12.63
CA ILE A 75 8.42 17.76 -14.08
C ILE A 75 9.80 17.99 -14.71
N ILE A 76 10.40 16.94 -15.25
CA ILE A 76 11.69 16.99 -15.96
C ILE A 76 11.45 17.30 -17.44
N LEU A 77 10.48 16.61 -18.05
CA LEU A 77 10.10 16.78 -19.45
C LEU A 77 8.59 16.62 -19.59
N ASP A 78 7.93 17.56 -20.23
CA ASP A 78 6.50 17.51 -20.48
C ASP A 78 6.15 17.93 -21.91
N LYS A 79 5.83 16.96 -22.72
CA LYS A 79 5.43 17.21 -24.11
C LYS A 79 3.98 17.72 -24.15
N ASN A 80 3.79 18.87 -24.77
CA ASN A 80 2.47 19.50 -24.95
C ASN A 80 1.74 19.87 -23.64
N ASN A 81 2.45 20.07 -22.53
CA ASN A 81 1.88 20.34 -21.20
C ASN A 81 0.89 19.27 -20.72
N PHE A 82 1.06 18.03 -21.15
CA PHE A 82 0.18 16.91 -20.82
C PHE A 82 0.09 16.68 -19.32
N ILE A 83 1.25 16.47 -18.68
CA ILE A 83 1.34 16.23 -17.23
C ILE A 83 0.98 17.47 -16.44
N LYS A 84 1.45 18.63 -16.86
CA LYS A 84 1.15 19.92 -16.19
C LYS A 84 -0.35 20.18 -16.12
N THR A 85 -1.10 19.79 -17.15
CA THR A 85 -2.55 19.92 -17.18
C THR A 85 -3.22 18.98 -16.18
N LEU A 86 -2.84 17.70 -16.16
CA LEU A 86 -3.37 16.70 -15.23
C LEU A 86 -3.08 17.05 -13.77
N ILE A 87 -1.87 17.51 -13.47
CA ILE A 87 -1.49 17.99 -12.12
C ILE A 87 -2.35 19.15 -11.68
N ARG A 88 -2.54 20.15 -12.55
CA ARG A 88 -3.37 21.32 -12.24
C ARG A 88 -4.83 20.92 -11.97
N GLU A 89 -5.41 20.05 -12.79
CA GLU A 89 -6.76 19.55 -12.62
C GLU A 89 -6.91 18.79 -11.30
N THR A 90 -5.96 17.92 -10.99
CA THR A 90 -5.96 17.14 -9.76
C THR A 90 -5.84 18.04 -8.53
N ARG A 91 -4.93 19.02 -8.50
CA ARG A 91 -4.81 19.99 -7.40
C ARG A 91 -6.09 20.81 -7.20
N ASN A 92 -6.75 21.19 -8.28
CA ASN A 92 -8.04 21.88 -8.21
C ASN A 92 -9.10 20.96 -7.59
N TYR A 93 -9.16 19.71 -8.03
CA TYR A 93 -10.11 18.73 -7.51
C TYR A 93 -9.92 18.46 -6.03
N THR A 94 -8.69 18.21 -5.58
CA THR A 94 -8.39 17.95 -4.15
C THR A 94 -8.82 19.13 -3.29
N ARG A 95 -8.50 20.35 -3.73
CA ARG A 95 -8.88 21.58 -3.01
C ARG A 95 -10.40 21.76 -2.93
N THR A 96 -11.10 21.56 -4.05
CA THR A 96 -12.57 21.75 -4.13
C THR A 96 -13.31 20.71 -3.31
N ASN A 97 -12.80 19.48 -3.23
CA ASN A 97 -13.47 18.36 -2.58
C ASN A 97 -12.95 18.10 -1.14
N GLY A 98 -12.13 18.98 -0.59
CA GLY A 98 -11.64 18.84 0.78
C GLY A 98 -10.74 17.62 1.00
N ILE A 99 -10.06 17.15 -0.04
CA ILE A 99 -9.09 16.05 0.05
C ILE A 99 -7.77 16.63 0.54
N ASN A 100 -7.28 16.15 1.67
CA ASN A 100 -6.11 16.71 2.34
C ASN A 100 -5.08 15.63 2.63
N ARG A 101 -3.79 15.99 2.61
CA ARG A 101 -2.69 15.13 3.06
C ARG A 101 -2.31 15.51 4.49
N VAL A 102 -2.43 14.57 5.42
CA VAL A 102 -2.10 14.77 6.83
C VAL A 102 -1.22 13.62 7.32
N GLY A 103 -0.01 13.92 7.80
CA GLY A 103 0.93 12.90 8.29
C GLY A 103 1.30 11.85 7.23
N GLY A 104 1.42 12.27 5.95
CA GLY A 104 1.73 11.37 4.84
C GLY A 104 0.55 10.54 4.32
N ALA A 105 -0.65 10.66 4.92
CA ALA A 105 -1.86 9.99 4.47
C ALA A 105 -2.78 10.94 3.71
N TRP A 106 -3.39 10.48 2.63
CA TRP A 106 -4.48 11.17 1.96
C TRP A 106 -5.79 10.89 2.67
N ARG A 107 -6.53 11.93 3.04
CA ARG A 107 -7.82 11.87 3.69
C ARG A 107 -8.90 12.36 2.74
N PHE A 108 -9.84 11.49 2.45
CA PHE A 108 -11.02 11.77 1.66
C PHE A 108 -12.21 11.99 2.59
N PRO A 109 -13.08 12.97 2.33
CA PRO A 109 -14.31 13.13 3.11
C PRO A 109 -15.23 11.93 2.85
N VAL A 110 -15.53 11.18 3.89
CA VAL A 110 -16.44 10.01 3.84
C VAL A 110 -17.66 10.31 4.70
N LYS A 111 -18.83 9.97 4.20
CA LYS A 111 -20.09 9.99 4.97
C LYS A 111 -20.50 8.56 5.27
N GLN A 112 -20.89 8.30 6.51
CA GLN A 112 -21.36 6.98 6.94
C GLN A 112 -22.48 6.47 6.03
N GLY A 113 -22.37 5.22 5.57
CA GLY A 113 -23.37 4.60 4.70
C GLY A 113 -23.38 5.09 3.24
N VAL A 114 -22.48 6.02 2.87
CA VAL A 114 -22.40 6.55 1.50
C VAL A 114 -21.03 6.28 0.90
N ALA A 115 -21.00 5.60 -0.25
CA ALA A 115 -19.77 5.40 -0.98
C ALA A 115 -19.21 6.75 -1.47
N THR A 116 -17.93 7.02 -1.19
CA THR A 116 -17.22 8.18 -1.71
C THR A 116 -16.53 7.79 -3.01
N TYR A 117 -16.87 8.48 -4.09
CA TYR A 117 -16.27 8.21 -5.39
C TYR A 117 -14.95 8.97 -5.53
N LEU A 118 -13.90 8.22 -5.86
CA LEU A 118 -12.60 8.81 -6.26
C LEU A 118 -12.66 9.34 -7.70
N SER A 119 -13.51 8.76 -8.53
CA SER A 119 -14.02 9.13 -9.86
C SER A 119 -15.05 8.07 -10.27
N ASN A 120 -14.64 7.07 -11.08
CA ASN A 120 -15.47 5.91 -11.46
C ASN A 120 -15.37 4.75 -10.44
N VAL A 121 -14.38 4.77 -9.57
CA VAL A 121 -14.13 3.77 -8.51
C VAL A 121 -14.44 4.40 -7.16
N SER A 122 -15.27 3.75 -6.36
CA SER A 122 -15.55 4.20 -5.01
C SER A 122 -14.49 3.72 -4.02
N ASN A 123 -14.40 4.38 -2.86
CA ASN A 123 -13.58 3.89 -1.74
C ASN A 123 -14.02 2.49 -1.29
N LYS A 124 -15.31 2.17 -1.37
CA LYS A 124 -15.84 0.84 -1.06
C LYS A 124 -15.30 -0.22 -2.04
N ASP A 125 -15.31 0.05 -3.34
CA ASP A 125 -14.79 -0.88 -4.35
C ASP A 125 -13.30 -1.15 -4.12
N PHE A 126 -12.55 -0.09 -3.77
CA PHE A 126 -11.13 -0.21 -3.50
C PHE A 126 -10.86 -0.97 -2.18
N ALA A 127 -11.60 -0.69 -1.11
CA ALA A 127 -11.53 -1.43 0.16
C ALA A 127 -11.82 -2.92 -0.06
N LEU A 128 -12.88 -3.26 -0.78
CA LEU A 128 -13.21 -4.65 -1.11
C LEU A 128 -12.13 -5.33 -1.95
N SER A 129 -11.48 -4.61 -2.87
CA SER A 129 -10.36 -5.18 -3.63
C SER A 129 -9.16 -5.45 -2.74
N MET A 130 -8.86 -4.57 -1.78
CA MET A 130 -7.78 -4.73 -0.81
C MET A 130 -8.07 -5.92 0.12
N LEU A 131 -9.31 -6.07 0.61
CA LEU A 131 -9.72 -7.21 1.42
C LEU A 131 -9.57 -8.53 0.66
N LYS A 132 -10.04 -8.60 -0.59
CA LYS A 132 -9.87 -9.81 -1.42
C LYS A 132 -8.41 -10.20 -1.64
N ASP A 133 -7.53 -9.22 -1.77
CA ASP A 133 -6.09 -9.48 -1.89
C ASP A 133 -5.50 -9.99 -0.57
N GLY A 134 -5.95 -9.46 0.58
CA GLY A 134 -5.64 -10.00 1.91
C GLY A 134 -6.14 -11.43 2.13
N GLU A 135 -7.35 -11.76 1.67
CA GLU A 135 -7.87 -13.14 1.69
C GLU A 135 -7.00 -14.11 0.89
N ARG A 136 -6.45 -13.67 -0.23
CA ARG A 136 -5.54 -14.48 -1.05
C ARG A 136 -4.23 -14.76 -0.31
N ASP A 137 -3.65 -13.75 0.35
CA ASP A 137 -2.48 -13.97 1.19
C ASP A 137 -2.76 -14.94 2.33
N PHE A 138 -3.92 -14.81 2.98
CA PHE A 138 -4.34 -15.76 4.02
C PHE A 138 -4.37 -17.21 3.50
N LEU A 139 -4.98 -17.43 2.33
CA LEU A 139 -5.05 -18.78 1.72
C LEU A 139 -3.66 -19.30 1.32
N ILE A 140 -2.76 -18.44 0.85
CA ILE A 140 -1.38 -18.80 0.56
C ILE A 140 -0.67 -19.21 1.86
N GLY A 141 -0.79 -18.41 2.92
CA GLY A 141 -0.21 -18.72 4.23
C GLY A 141 -0.64 -20.09 4.74
N LYS A 142 -1.93 -20.42 4.65
CA LYS A 142 -2.46 -21.76 5.04
C LYS A 142 -1.82 -22.89 4.24
N LYS A 143 -1.68 -22.70 2.93
CA LYS A 143 -1.03 -23.70 2.06
C LYS A 143 0.44 -23.90 2.40
N LEU A 144 1.15 -22.84 2.74
CA LEU A 144 2.56 -22.90 3.10
C LEU A 144 2.81 -23.63 4.42
N ILE A 145 1.85 -23.62 5.37
CA ILE A 145 1.92 -24.48 6.57
C ILE A 145 1.91 -25.96 6.17
N GLU A 146 1.04 -26.35 5.23
CA GLU A 146 0.93 -27.75 4.76
C GLU A 146 2.24 -28.25 4.11
N GLU A 147 2.98 -27.32 3.48
CA GLU A 147 4.28 -27.58 2.82
C GLU A 147 5.49 -27.36 3.74
N ASN A 148 5.27 -27.04 5.02
CA ASN A 148 6.30 -26.75 6.04
C ASN A 148 7.18 -25.51 5.75
N PHE A 149 6.70 -24.54 4.98
CA PHE A 149 7.35 -23.24 4.75
C PHE A 149 6.85 -22.21 5.78
N TYR A 150 7.19 -22.42 7.05
CA TYR A 150 6.60 -21.67 8.17
C TYR A 150 6.95 -20.18 8.16
N ASP A 151 8.19 -19.83 7.84
CA ASP A 151 8.64 -18.44 7.70
C ASP A 151 7.84 -17.72 6.59
N LYS A 152 7.64 -18.36 5.45
CA LYS A 152 6.87 -17.79 4.34
C LYS A 152 5.39 -17.73 4.65
N SER A 153 4.88 -18.70 5.41
CA SER A 153 3.50 -18.67 5.91
C SER A 153 3.25 -17.46 6.81
N VAL A 154 4.14 -17.20 7.79
CA VAL A 154 4.07 -16.03 8.67
C VAL A 154 4.09 -14.74 7.87
N TYR A 155 4.98 -14.62 6.86
CA TYR A 155 5.00 -13.46 5.97
C TYR A 155 3.65 -13.22 5.29
N HIS A 156 3.03 -14.26 4.71
CA HIS A 156 1.74 -14.11 4.05
C HIS A 156 0.61 -13.78 5.01
N PHE A 157 0.61 -14.29 6.23
CA PHE A 157 -0.36 -13.90 7.24
C PHE A 157 -0.17 -12.44 7.68
N GLN A 158 1.08 -11.98 7.82
CA GLN A 158 1.34 -10.54 8.06
C GLN A 158 0.81 -9.67 6.91
N GLN A 159 1.02 -10.07 5.65
CA GLN A 159 0.49 -9.36 4.48
C GLN A 159 -1.05 -9.35 4.47
N SER A 160 -1.69 -10.45 4.88
CA SER A 160 -3.14 -10.53 5.04
C SER A 160 -3.65 -9.51 6.07
N VAL A 161 -3.06 -9.46 7.27
CA VAL A 161 -3.40 -8.51 8.33
C VAL A 161 -3.25 -7.07 7.82
N GLU A 162 -2.13 -6.74 7.21
CA GLU A 162 -1.86 -5.41 6.67
C GLU A 162 -2.92 -4.98 5.65
N LYS A 163 -3.26 -5.85 4.70
CA LYS A 163 -4.24 -5.55 3.65
C LYS A 163 -5.67 -5.44 4.21
N CYS A 164 -6.03 -6.26 5.17
CA CYS A 164 -7.31 -6.16 5.87
C CYS A 164 -7.45 -4.81 6.59
N ILE A 165 -6.44 -4.38 7.33
CA ILE A 165 -6.47 -3.07 7.99
C ILE A 165 -6.45 -1.92 6.99
N LYS A 166 -5.70 -2.04 5.89
CA LYS A 166 -5.78 -1.07 4.79
C LYS A 166 -7.20 -0.98 4.21
N ALA A 167 -7.92 -2.11 4.09
CA ALA A 167 -9.32 -2.09 3.66
C ALA A 167 -10.21 -1.30 4.62
N VAL A 168 -10.05 -1.48 5.94
CA VAL A 168 -10.76 -0.68 6.96
C VAL A 168 -10.42 0.80 6.80
N LEU A 169 -9.14 1.16 6.72
CA LEU A 169 -8.70 2.55 6.56
C LEU A 169 -9.27 3.19 5.30
N ILE A 170 -9.24 2.48 4.17
CA ILE A 170 -9.81 2.95 2.90
C ILE A 170 -11.32 3.16 3.03
N SER A 171 -12.04 2.26 3.70
CA SER A 171 -13.49 2.39 3.88
C SER A 171 -13.87 3.65 4.65
N ILE A 172 -13.02 4.09 5.57
CA ILE A 172 -13.17 5.36 6.30
C ILE A 172 -12.43 6.54 5.64
N GLY A 173 -11.98 6.39 4.40
CA GLY A 173 -11.43 7.48 3.58
C GLY A 173 -9.96 7.83 3.86
N ILE A 174 -9.17 6.89 4.38
CA ILE A 174 -7.75 7.08 4.68
C ILE A 174 -6.90 6.21 3.76
N PHE A 175 -6.01 6.86 3.00
CA PHE A 175 -5.06 6.21 2.10
C PHE A 175 -3.64 6.58 2.53
N GLN A 176 -2.88 5.60 3.01
CA GLN A 176 -1.49 5.79 3.43
C GLN A 176 -0.59 4.68 2.89
N LYS A 177 0.55 5.09 2.32
CA LYS A 177 1.59 4.18 1.85
C LYS A 177 2.53 3.87 3.03
N THR A 178 2.16 2.89 3.85
CA THR A 178 2.95 2.41 4.99
C THR A 178 2.69 0.94 5.22
N HIS A 179 3.62 0.28 5.92
CA HIS A 179 3.45 -1.07 6.47
C HIS A 179 3.03 -1.03 7.95
N PHE A 180 3.15 0.11 8.62
CA PHE A 180 2.78 0.32 10.03
C PHE A 180 1.32 0.75 10.14
N VAL A 181 0.41 -0.12 9.77
CA VAL A 181 -1.03 0.20 9.63
C VAL A 181 -1.78 0.17 10.96
N GLY A 182 -1.27 -0.57 11.96
CA GLY A 182 -1.88 -0.64 13.29
C GLY A 182 -1.92 0.74 13.97
N GLN A 183 -0.81 1.45 13.97
CA GLN A 183 -0.73 2.80 14.55
C GLN A 183 -1.59 3.82 13.79
N VAL A 184 -1.64 3.70 12.47
CA VAL A 184 -2.50 4.55 11.63
C VAL A 184 -3.98 4.34 11.99
N LEU A 185 -4.39 3.08 12.17
CA LEU A 185 -5.76 2.75 12.56
C LEU A 185 -6.07 3.29 13.96
N LYS A 186 -5.23 3.04 14.98
CA LYS A 186 -5.40 3.57 16.34
C LYS A 186 -5.57 5.09 16.36
N LYS A 187 -4.69 5.80 15.66
CA LYS A 187 -4.78 7.26 15.53
C LYS A 187 -6.08 7.69 14.87
N SER A 188 -6.50 6.98 13.81
CA SER A 188 -7.71 7.32 13.07
C SER A 188 -8.98 7.12 13.91
N LEU A 189 -8.99 6.10 14.77
CA LEU A 189 -10.09 5.84 15.71
C LEU A 189 -10.18 6.92 16.79
N SER A 190 -9.05 7.44 17.28
CA SER A 190 -9.06 8.53 18.28
C SER A 190 -9.52 9.89 17.73
N GLU A 191 -9.47 10.07 16.41
CA GLU A 191 -9.86 11.32 15.74
C GLU A 191 -11.30 11.27 15.17
N ARG A 192 -12.01 10.15 15.30
CA ARG A 192 -13.32 9.91 14.69
C ARG A 192 -14.29 9.30 15.68
N ASP A 193 -15.55 9.66 15.53
CA ASP A 193 -16.64 9.03 16.26
C ASP A 193 -17.10 7.77 15.52
N ILE A 194 -16.54 6.63 15.92
CA ILE A 194 -16.90 5.32 15.40
C ILE A 194 -17.75 4.62 16.48
N PRO A 195 -18.99 4.20 16.15
CA PRO A 195 -19.88 3.63 17.15
C PRO A 195 -19.39 2.29 17.70
N GLU A 196 -19.69 2.02 18.96
CA GLU A 196 -19.53 0.69 19.53
C GLU A 196 -20.51 -0.33 18.87
N PRO A 197 -20.13 -1.60 18.71
CA PRO A 197 -18.89 -2.22 19.24
C PRO A 197 -17.67 -2.13 18.30
N TRP A 198 -17.72 -1.32 17.25
CA TRP A 198 -16.67 -1.26 16.24
C TRP A 198 -15.38 -0.68 16.75
N THR A 199 -15.42 0.33 17.60
CA THR A 199 -14.22 0.94 18.20
C THR A 199 -13.37 -0.11 18.90
N GLU A 200 -13.98 -0.93 19.76
CA GLU A 200 -13.27 -2.01 20.48
C GLU A 200 -12.69 -3.05 19.51
N LYS A 201 -13.49 -3.56 18.57
CA LYS A 201 -13.06 -4.56 17.59
C LYS A 201 -11.91 -4.04 16.73
N LEU A 202 -11.97 -2.80 16.26
CA LEU A 202 -10.94 -2.20 15.41
C LEU A 202 -9.66 -1.91 16.20
N LEU A 203 -9.74 -1.51 17.47
CA LEU A 203 -8.59 -1.38 18.35
C LEU A 203 -7.90 -2.73 18.58
N LYS A 204 -8.67 -3.81 18.69
CA LYS A 204 -8.12 -5.16 18.83
C LYS A 204 -7.30 -5.56 17.61
N ILE A 205 -7.86 -5.42 16.39
CA ILE A 205 -7.11 -5.78 15.17
C ILE A 205 -5.93 -4.84 14.91
N ALA A 206 -6.00 -3.57 15.31
CA ALA A 206 -4.87 -2.66 15.27
C ALA A 206 -3.72 -3.12 16.18
N SER A 207 -4.05 -3.68 17.35
CA SER A 207 -3.05 -4.23 18.26
C SER A 207 -2.48 -5.56 17.76
N ILE A 208 -3.26 -6.37 17.06
CA ILE A 208 -2.77 -7.55 16.34
C ILE A 208 -1.75 -7.13 15.27
N SER A 209 -2.05 -6.09 14.50
CA SER A 209 -1.13 -5.54 13.50
C SER A 209 0.22 -5.12 14.11
N ASP A 210 0.18 -4.31 15.17
CA ASP A 210 1.42 -3.87 15.83
C ASP A 210 2.33 -5.05 16.23
N GLY A 211 1.72 -6.16 16.64
CA GLY A 211 2.44 -7.36 17.07
C GLY A 211 2.97 -8.24 15.93
N ILE A 212 2.41 -8.12 14.71
CA ILE A 212 2.84 -8.92 13.55
C ILE A 212 3.60 -8.10 12.50
N GLU A 213 3.58 -6.77 12.58
CA GLU A 213 4.30 -5.89 11.63
C GLU A 213 5.80 -6.18 11.48
N PRO A 214 6.56 -6.55 12.53
CA PRO A 214 7.98 -6.89 12.36
C PRO A 214 8.23 -8.06 11.42
N GLU A 215 7.25 -8.94 11.25
CA GLU A 215 7.34 -10.11 10.38
C GLU A 215 7.50 -9.76 8.90
N VAL A 216 7.19 -8.52 8.50
CA VAL A 216 7.45 -8.03 7.14
C VAL A 216 8.93 -8.15 6.76
N SER A 217 9.83 -8.11 7.72
CA SER A 217 11.28 -8.23 7.52
C SER A 217 11.83 -9.54 8.08
N LEU A 218 11.48 -9.90 9.32
CA LEU A 218 12.04 -11.03 10.05
C LEU A 218 11.78 -12.37 9.33
N SER A 219 10.58 -12.58 8.82
CA SER A 219 10.24 -13.83 8.14
C SER A 219 10.74 -13.90 6.69
N ARG A 220 11.27 -12.80 6.13
CA ARG A 220 11.68 -12.73 4.71
C ARG A 220 13.15 -12.89 4.47
N TYR A 221 13.99 -12.26 5.29
CA TYR A 221 15.39 -12.06 5.00
C TYR A 221 16.28 -12.67 6.06
N PRO A 222 17.35 -13.39 5.65
CA PRO A 222 18.43 -13.70 6.56
C PRO A 222 19.02 -12.42 7.17
N GLY A 223 19.46 -12.51 8.41
CA GLY A 223 20.08 -11.42 9.14
C GLY A 223 21.25 -11.89 9.99
N ILE A 224 21.75 -11.02 10.85
CA ILE A 224 22.79 -11.33 11.83
C ILE A 224 22.26 -10.93 13.20
N ILE A 225 22.25 -11.89 14.15
CA ILE A 225 21.86 -11.66 15.53
C ILE A 225 22.97 -12.27 16.41
N ASP A 226 23.54 -11.49 17.34
CA ASP A 226 24.58 -11.91 18.25
C ASP A 226 25.75 -12.65 17.57
N ASP A 227 26.28 -12.05 16.47
CA ASP A 227 27.35 -12.59 15.62
C ASP A 227 27.05 -13.93 14.93
N ASN A 228 25.80 -14.39 14.95
CA ASN A 228 25.32 -15.57 14.26
C ASN A 228 24.38 -15.21 13.10
N LEU A 229 24.31 -16.09 12.09
CA LEU A 229 23.31 -15.96 11.05
C LEU A 229 21.93 -16.24 11.63
N TRP A 230 21.02 -15.33 11.39
CA TRP A 230 19.59 -15.52 11.54
C TRP A 230 19.04 -16.05 10.23
N LEU A 231 18.51 -17.26 10.24
CA LEU A 231 17.95 -17.91 9.04
C LEU A 231 16.47 -18.19 9.28
N PRO A 232 15.55 -17.41 8.69
CA PRO A 232 14.11 -17.54 8.97
C PRO A 232 13.60 -18.97 8.81
N TYR A 233 14.04 -19.70 7.78
CA TYR A 233 13.60 -21.08 7.53
C TYR A 233 14.06 -22.09 8.58
N GLU A 234 15.03 -21.77 9.45
CA GLU A 234 15.47 -22.59 10.58
C GLU A 234 14.80 -22.20 11.89
N GLU A 235 14.43 -20.93 12.03
CA GLU A 235 13.92 -20.35 13.28
C GLU A 235 12.41 -20.49 13.43
N TYR A 236 11.67 -20.29 12.34
CA TYR A 236 10.20 -20.36 12.38
C TYR A 236 9.72 -21.82 12.42
N GLN A 237 8.83 -22.09 13.37
CA GLN A 237 8.21 -23.39 13.56
C GLN A 237 6.72 -23.35 13.19
N LYS A 238 6.12 -24.54 13.13
CA LYS A 238 4.69 -24.67 12.82
C LYS A 238 3.80 -23.83 13.74
N ILE A 239 4.11 -23.79 15.02
CA ILE A 239 3.34 -23.04 16.02
C ILE A 239 3.37 -21.52 15.74
N ASP A 240 4.47 -20.97 15.22
CA ASP A 240 4.58 -19.56 14.89
C ASP A 240 3.65 -19.22 13.70
N ALA A 241 3.63 -20.11 12.70
CA ALA A 241 2.76 -19.96 11.54
C ALA A 241 1.27 -20.13 11.91
N GLU A 242 0.93 -21.09 12.78
CA GLU A 242 -0.43 -21.29 13.28
C GLU A 242 -0.92 -20.07 14.08
N ASN A 243 -0.11 -19.52 14.99
CA ASN A 243 -0.41 -18.33 15.77
C ASN A 243 -0.60 -17.08 14.85
N ALA A 244 0.24 -16.94 13.83
CA ALA A 244 0.10 -15.86 12.86
C ALA A 244 -1.19 -16.03 12.03
N GLY A 245 -1.54 -17.27 11.70
CA GLY A 245 -2.78 -17.62 10.99
C GLY A 245 -4.03 -17.25 11.79
N GLU A 246 -4.08 -17.56 13.08
CA GLU A 246 -5.19 -17.19 13.96
C GLU A 246 -5.39 -15.67 14.03
N LYS A 247 -4.31 -14.91 14.16
CA LYS A 247 -4.32 -13.44 14.14
C LYS A 247 -4.84 -12.88 12.81
N ALA A 248 -4.42 -13.47 11.69
CA ALA A 248 -4.86 -13.06 10.37
C ALA A 248 -6.35 -13.39 10.15
N GLU A 249 -6.82 -14.55 10.59
CA GLU A 249 -8.22 -14.95 10.50
C GLU A 249 -9.14 -14.03 11.31
N GLU A 250 -8.75 -13.72 12.55
CA GLU A 250 -9.51 -12.78 13.40
C GLU A 250 -9.59 -11.39 12.73
N THR A 251 -8.45 -10.88 12.24
CA THR A 251 -8.41 -9.56 11.57
C THR A 251 -9.30 -9.55 10.33
N MET A 252 -9.27 -10.61 9.53
CA MET A 252 -10.07 -10.73 8.32
C MET A 252 -11.57 -10.79 8.64
N LEU A 253 -11.98 -11.53 9.67
CA LEU A 253 -13.39 -11.63 10.08
C LEU A 253 -13.92 -10.26 10.54
N VAL A 254 -13.20 -9.56 11.40
CA VAL A 254 -13.58 -8.21 11.84
C VAL A 254 -13.66 -7.25 10.66
N THR A 255 -12.74 -7.33 9.70
CA THR A 255 -12.74 -6.46 8.51
C THR A 255 -13.92 -6.73 7.58
N LYS A 256 -14.36 -7.99 7.46
CA LYS A 256 -15.54 -8.38 6.64
C LYS A 256 -16.84 -7.86 7.22
N ASP A 257 -16.93 -7.87 8.52
CA ASP A 257 -18.14 -7.46 9.23
C ASP A 257 -18.29 -5.93 9.27
N PHE A 258 -17.16 -5.20 9.24
CA PHE A 258 -17.13 -3.73 9.25
C PHE A 258 -17.49 -3.16 7.88
#